data_60382bc23b4e2426cb8d97030526bb55
#
_entry.id   60382bc23b4e2426cb8d97030526bb55
#
_cell.length_a   1.000
_cell.length_b   1.000
_cell.length_c   1.000
_cell.angle_alpha   90.00
_cell.angle_beta   90.00
_cell.angle_gamma   90.00
#
_symmetry.space_group_name_H-M   'P 1'
#
loop_
_entity.id
_entity.type
_entity.pdbx_description
1 polymer ?
#
loop_
_entity_poly.entity_id
_entity_poly.type
_entity_poly.pdbx_seq_one_letter_code
_entity_poly.pdbx_strand_id
1 'polypeptide(L)'
;MIKEIRVKELKDSLDTEDLVLVDVREEEEYAICNIEPSLHIPMNKIPSHLDKLDKDTGYAIICHSGVRSHNVCFYLQNYGYKVRNVVGGIHQWALEIDETMKTY
;
A
#
# COMPACT_ATOMS: atom_id res chain seq x y z
N MET A 1 8.90 11.12 10.76
CA MET A 1 7.80 11.54 9.85
C MET A 1 7.60 10.52 8.76
N ILE A 2 6.36 10.18 8.47
CA ILE A 2 6.02 9.18 7.45
C ILE A 2 5.92 9.87 6.09
N LYS A 3 6.67 9.36 5.11
CA LYS A 3 6.58 9.85 3.73
C LYS A 3 5.26 9.41 3.12
N GLU A 4 4.73 10.23 2.23
CA GLU A 4 3.45 9.99 1.57
C GLU A 4 3.61 9.95 0.06
N ILE A 5 2.66 9.30 -0.61
CA ILE A 5 2.60 9.28 -2.06
C ILE A 5 1.12 9.38 -2.47
N ARG A 6 0.84 10.20 -3.48
CA ARG A 6 -0.52 10.34 -4.00
C ARG A 6 -0.78 9.28 -5.05
N VAL A 7 -2.07 8.99 -5.31
CA VAL A 7 -2.43 7.89 -6.22
C VAL A 7 -1.90 8.11 -7.65
N LYS A 8 -1.81 9.35 -8.12
CA LYS A 8 -1.25 9.62 -9.46
C LYS A 8 0.23 9.29 -9.52
N GLU A 9 0.98 9.66 -8.50
CA GLU A 9 2.40 9.32 -8.41
C GLU A 9 2.59 7.81 -8.24
N LEU A 10 1.69 7.18 -7.48
CA LEU A 10 1.73 5.73 -7.30
C LEU A 10 1.57 5.02 -8.64
N LYS A 11 0.59 5.46 -9.45
CA LYS A 11 0.38 4.87 -10.77
C LYS A 11 1.64 4.95 -11.63
N ASP A 12 2.26 6.11 -11.67
CA ASP A 12 3.49 6.29 -12.44
C ASP A 12 4.61 5.38 -11.91
N SER A 13 4.75 5.29 -10.59
CA SER A 13 5.79 4.46 -9.96
C SER A 13 5.54 2.96 -10.21
N LEU A 14 4.28 2.53 -10.26
CA LEU A 14 3.95 1.14 -10.57
C LEU A 14 4.24 0.84 -12.05
N ASP A 15 3.95 1.78 -12.94
CA ASP A 15 4.19 1.61 -14.37
C ASP A 15 5.68 1.49 -14.68
N THR A 16 6.53 2.19 -13.92
CA THR A 16 7.98 2.14 -14.08
C THR A 16 8.65 1.12 -13.15
N GLU A 17 7.88 0.44 -12.33
CA GLU A 17 8.37 -0.56 -11.36
C GLU A 17 9.35 0.02 -10.33
N ASP A 18 9.23 1.32 -10.02
CA ASP A 18 10.07 1.97 -9.02
C ASP A 18 9.72 1.62 -7.59
N LEU A 19 8.46 1.24 -7.35
CA LEU A 19 7.95 0.87 -6.04
C LEU A 19 7.19 -0.44 -6.12
N VAL A 20 7.18 -1.17 -4.99
CA VAL A 20 6.33 -2.35 -4.82
C VAL A 20 5.16 -1.95 -3.94
N LEU A 21 3.95 -2.24 -4.39
CA LEU A 21 2.74 -1.94 -3.63
C LEU A 21 2.44 -3.06 -2.63
N VAL A 22 2.22 -2.70 -1.37
CA VAL A 22 1.82 -3.64 -0.32
C VAL A 22 0.44 -3.23 0.19
N ASP A 23 -0.54 -4.11 0.02
CA ASP A 23 -1.90 -3.88 0.46
C ASP A 23 -2.09 -4.54 1.83
N VAL A 24 -2.42 -3.74 2.84
CA VAL A 24 -2.51 -4.21 4.23
C VAL A 24 -3.95 -4.37 4.71
N ARG A 25 -4.91 -4.39 3.77
CA ARG A 25 -6.32 -4.60 4.09
C ARG A 25 -6.58 -6.08 4.40
N GLU A 26 -7.77 -6.34 4.94
CA GLU A 26 -8.20 -7.71 5.21
C GLU A 26 -8.52 -8.46 3.92
N GLU A 27 -8.59 -9.79 4.01
CA GLU A 27 -8.84 -10.65 2.85
C GLU A 27 -10.17 -10.34 2.18
N GLU A 28 -11.22 -10.06 2.96
CA GLU A 28 -12.54 -9.73 2.43
C GLU A 28 -12.52 -8.45 1.61
N GLU A 29 -11.74 -7.46 2.06
CA GLU A 29 -11.58 -6.19 1.34
C GLU A 29 -10.83 -6.40 0.04
N TYR A 30 -9.75 -7.16 0.09
CA TYR A 30 -8.92 -7.45 -1.09
C TYR A 30 -9.72 -8.19 -2.16
N ALA A 31 -10.64 -9.05 -1.75
CA ALA A 31 -11.51 -9.78 -2.67
C ALA A 31 -12.54 -8.87 -3.35
N ILE A 32 -12.94 -7.77 -2.70
CA ILE A 32 -13.88 -6.81 -3.30
C ILE A 32 -13.21 -6.05 -4.45
N CYS A 33 -12.02 -5.55 -4.22
CA CYS A 33 -11.23 -4.85 -5.23
C CYS A 33 -9.76 -4.83 -4.79
N ASN A 34 -8.87 -4.77 -5.76
CA ASN A 34 -7.43 -4.66 -5.46
C ASN A 34 -6.72 -4.06 -6.66
N ILE A 35 -5.48 -3.65 -6.44
CA ILE A 35 -4.61 -3.12 -7.49
C ILE A 35 -3.58 -4.19 -7.81
N GLU A 36 -3.40 -4.52 -9.08
CA GLU A 36 -2.37 -5.46 -9.51
C GLU A 36 -1.28 -4.73 -10.29
N PRO A 37 0.00 -5.08 -10.05
CA PRO A 37 0.47 -6.05 -9.07
C PRO A 37 0.56 -5.46 -7.67
N SER A 38 0.32 -6.29 -6.66
CA SER A 38 0.50 -5.90 -5.27
C SER A 38 0.79 -7.13 -4.42
N LEU A 39 1.50 -6.91 -3.31
CA LEU A 39 1.65 -7.92 -2.28
C LEU A 39 0.53 -7.72 -1.28
N HIS A 40 -0.22 -8.75 -0.99
CA HIS A 40 -1.29 -8.67 0.01
C HIS A 40 -0.79 -9.25 1.33
N ILE A 41 -0.56 -8.38 2.30
CA ILE A 41 -0.15 -8.77 3.65
C ILE A 41 -1.04 -7.98 4.62
N PRO A 42 -2.11 -8.58 5.15
CA PRO A 42 -2.97 -7.90 6.12
C PRO A 42 -2.17 -7.28 7.27
N MET A 43 -2.61 -6.13 7.75
CA MET A 43 -1.88 -5.34 8.73
C MET A 43 -1.37 -6.15 9.93
N ASN A 44 -2.22 -7.01 10.49
CA ASN A 44 -1.85 -7.80 11.67
C ASN A 44 -0.87 -8.93 11.37
N LYS A 45 -0.62 -9.22 10.09
CA LYS A 45 0.34 -10.25 9.68
C LYS A 45 1.71 -9.67 9.32
N ILE A 46 1.83 -8.36 9.25
CA ILE A 46 3.10 -7.72 8.88
C ILE A 46 4.27 -8.18 9.75
N PRO A 47 4.15 -8.24 11.10
CA PRO A 47 5.29 -8.64 11.93
C PRO A 47 5.81 -10.05 11.62
N SER A 48 4.92 -10.97 11.24
CA SER A 48 5.33 -12.35 10.93
C SER A 48 5.78 -12.53 9.49
N HIS A 49 5.68 -11.50 8.66
CA HIS A 49 6.01 -11.55 7.23
C HIS A 49 7.15 -10.61 6.83
N LEU A 50 7.94 -10.14 7.78
CA LEU A 50 9.06 -9.23 7.48
C LEU A 50 10.09 -9.88 6.56
N ASP A 51 10.22 -11.20 6.58
CA ASP A 51 11.11 -11.96 5.70
C ASP A 51 10.71 -11.84 4.21
N LYS A 52 9.49 -11.41 3.93
CA LYS A 52 9.01 -11.19 2.56
C LYS A 52 9.33 -9.81 2.02
N LEU A 53 9.88 -8.94 2.87
CA LEU A 53 10.20 -7.56 2.52
C LEU A 53 11.70 -7.35 2.53
N ASP A 54 12.16 -6.47 1.64
CA ASP A 54 13.58 -6.16 1.46
C ASP A 54 13.83 -4.70 1.87
N LYS A 55 14.82 -4.47 2.70
CA LYS A 55 15.15 -3.11 3.18
C LYS A 55 15.70 -2.20 2.08
N ASP A 56 16.17 -2.77 0.98
CA ASP A 56 16.69 -1.99 -0.15
C ASP A 56 15.60 -1.64 -1.17
N THR A 57 14.42 -2.24 -1.06
CA THR A 57 13.30 -2.00 -1.95
C THR A 57 12.41 -0.89 -1.40
N GLY A 58 11.93 0.01 -2.26
CA GLY A 58 10.94 1.00 -1.88
C GLY A 58 9.54 0.42 -1.95
N TYR A 59 8.74 0.65 -0.91
CA TYR A 59 7.36 0.14 -0.83
C TYR A 59 6.37 1.28 -0.68
N ALA A 60 5.23 1.14 -1.35
CA ALA A 60 4.06 1.97 -1.10
C ALA A 60 3.05 1.11 -0.34
N ILE A 61 2.55 1.60 0.76
CA ILE A 61 1.66 0.86 1.65
C ILE A 61 0.25 1.45 1.50
N ILE A 62 -0.72 0.59 1.19
CA ILE A 62 -2.09 1.04 0.91
C ILE A 62 -3.10 0.29 1.77
N CYS A 63 -4.12 1.03 2.23
CA CYS A 63 -5.30 0.46 2.87
C CYS A 63 -6.55 1.09 2.25
N HIS A 64 -7.68 1.11 2.96
CA HIS A 64 -8.90 1.68 2.40
C HIS A 64 -8.80 3.21 2.25
N SER A 65 -8.41 3.92 3.32
CA SER A 65 -8.40 5.39 3.33
C SER A 65 -7.08 6.02 3.75
N GLY A 66 -6.09 5.23 4.19
CA GLY A 66 -4.77 5.72 4.56
C GLY A 66 -4.42 5.62 6.04
N VAL A 67 -5.35 5.21 6.91
CA VAL A 67 -5.11 5.17 8.35
C VAL A 67 -4.31 3.93 8.78
N ARG A 68 -4.77 2.74 8.41
CA ARG A 68 -4.06 1.50 8.74
C ARG A 68 -2.68 1.47 8.09
N SER A 69 -2.59 1.92 6.85
CA SER A 69 -1.32 1.94 6.12
C SER A 69 -0.32 2.92 6.75
N HIS A 70 -0.80 4.03 7.30
CA HIS A 70 0.05 4.95 8.04
C HIS A 70 0.70 4.26 9.23
N ASN A 71 -0.08 3.50 9.99
CA ASN A 71 0.42 2.75 11.15
C ASN A 71 1.43 1.67 10.73
N VAL A 72 1.18 0.99 9.62
CA VAL A 72 2.12 0.01 9.06
C VAL A 72 3.43 0.68 8.65
N CYS A 73 3.33 1.85 8.00
CA CYS A 73 4.52 2.62 7.62
C CYS A 73 5.36 2.97 8.85
N PHE A 74 4.72 3.43 9.91
CA PHE A 74 5.42 3.77 11.15
C PHE A 74 6.18 2.56 11.70
N TYR A 75 5.51 1.41 11.74
CA TYR A 75 6.11 0.16 12.20
C TYR A 75 7.31 -0.23 11.33
N LEU A 76 7.13 -0.29 10.01
CA LEU A 76 8.16 -0.72 9.08
C LEU A 76 9.35 0.26 9.05
N GLN A 77 9.08 1.56 9.11
CA GLN A 77 10.12 2.57 9.12
C GLN A 77 11.03 2.41 10.34
N ASN A 78 10.46 2.05 11.48
CA ASN A 78 11.23 1.81 12.70
C ASN A 78 12.16 0.60 12.57
N TYR A 79 11.86 -0.32 11.67
CA TYR A 79 12.72 -1.47 11.38
C TYR A 79 13.64 -1.24 10.19
N GLY A 80 13.69 -0.03 9.65
CA GLY A 80 14.64 0.33 8.59
C GLY A 80 14.16 0.11 7.16
N TYR A 81 12.87 -0.15 6.96
CA TYR A 81 12.31 -0.29 5.62
C TYR A 81 11.99 1.06 4.99
N LYS A 82 12.06 1.13 3.67
CA LYS A 82 11.75 2.34 2.89
C LYS A 82 10.28 2.27 2.49
N VAL A 83 9.45 3.08 3.12
CA VAL A 83 8.00 3.01 2.93
C VAL A 83 7.39 4.39 2.72
N ARG A 84 6.29 4.42 1.97
CA ARG A 84 5.46 5.61 1.78
C ARG A 84 4.01 5.22 1.96
N ASN A 85 3.24 6.08 2.63
CA ASN A 85 1.80 5.86 2.81
C ASN A 85 1.04 6.42 1.61
N VAL A 86 0.17 5.61 1.02
CA VAL A 86 -0.69 6.06 -0.09
C VAL A 86 -1.82 6.91 0.47
N VAL A 87 -1.78 8.20 0.20
CA VAL A 87 -2.77 9.16 0.69
C VAL A 87 -4.13 8.86 0.07
N GLY A 88 -5.14 8.74 0.92
CA GLY A 88 -6.51 8.44 0.48
C GLY A 88 -6.78 6.98 0.18
N GLY A 89 -5.74 6.14 0.15
CA GLY A 89 -5.86 4.71 -0.01
C GLY A 89 -6.51 4.26 -1.31
N ILE A 90 -7.05 3.05 -1.31
CA ILE A 90 -7.68 2.49 -2.50
C ILE A 90 -8.97 3.22 -2.87
N HIS A 91 -9.60 3.86 -1.90
CA HIS A 91 -10.78 4.68 -2.16
C HIS A 91 -10.43 5.81 -3.13
N GLN A 92 -9.33 6.53 -2.87
CA GLN A 92 -8.88 7.61 -3.74
C GLN A 92 -8.41 7.09 -5.09
N TRP A 93 -7.79 5.92 -5.12
CA TRP A 93 -7.41 5.25 -6.36
C TRP A 93 -8.63 5.00 -7.25
N ALA A 94 -9.73 4.51 -6.66
CA ALA A 94 -10.96 4.26 -7.41
C ALA A 94 -11.56 5.55 -7.96
N LEU A 95 -11.44 6.66 -7.23
CA LEU A 95 -11.98 7.94 -7.67
C LEU A 95 -11.17 8.58 -8.80
N GLU A 96 -9.85 8.48 -8.75
CA GLU A 96 -8.97 9.22 -9.66
C GLU A 96 -8.34 8.38 -10.76
N ILE A 97 -8.07 7.11 -10.51
CA ILE A 97 -7.29 6.27 -11.43
C ILE A 97 -8.14 5.23 -12.14
N ASP A 98 -8.98 4.50 -11.41
CA ASP A 98 -9.78 3.41 -11.97
C ASP A 98 -11.23 3.53 -11.56
N GLU A 99 -12.01 4.24 -12.37
CA GLU A 99 -13.43 4.47 -12.11
C GLU A 99 -14.27 3.19 -12.19
N THR A 100 -13.73 2.13 -12.79
CA THR A 100 -14.42 0.84 -12.90
C THR A 100 -14.27 -0.01 -11.66
N MET A 101 -13.37 0.38 -10.74
CA MET A 101 -13.10 -0.37 -9.54
C MET A 101 -14.30 -0.36 -8.59
N LYS A 102 -14.63 -1.52 -8.04
CA LYS A 102 -15.69 -1.64 -7.06
C LYS A 102 -15.29 -0.90 -5.78
N THR A 103 -16.20 -0.08 -5.25
CA THR A 103 -15.95 0.66 -4.01
C THR A 103 -16.73 0.05 -2.85
N TYR A 104 -16.32 0.42 -1.62
CA TYR A 104 -16.99 -0.10 -0.42
C TYR A 104 -16.86 0.85 0.76
#